data_f75ac6372a47e7bf26893ea55f536b69
#
_entry.id   f75ac6372a47e7bf26893ea55f536b69
#
_cell.length_a   1.000
_cell.length_b   1.000
_cell.length_c   1.000
_cell.angle_alpha   90.00
_cell.angle_beta   90.00
_cell.angle_gamma   90.00
#
_symmetry.space_group_name_H-M   'P 1'
#
loop_
_entity.id
_entity.type
_entity.pdbx_description
1 polymer ?
#
loop_
_entity_poly.entity_id
_entity_poly.type
_entity_poly.pdbx_seq_one_letter_code
_entity_poly.pdbx_strand_id
1 'polypeptide(L)'
;MIESRNFRTDTEVFHMDSNNTITFSMEEVREADMKRILITVYDALKEKGYNPISQIVGYILSEDPTYITTHNNARSLIRRIDRDELLKAMVRSYLGE
;
A
#
# COMPACT_ATOMS: atom_id res chain seq x y z
N MET A 1 20.89 -13.26 3.36
CA MET A 1 20.64 -13.18 3.39
C MET A 1 20.35 -13.16 3.79
N ILE A 2 19.82 -13.09 3.72
CA ILE A 2 19.46 -13.06 3.92
C ILE A 2 19.03 -13.29 4.36
N GLU A 3 18.84 -13.57 4.37
CA GLU A 3 18.35 -13.76 4.68
C GLU A 3 17.89 -13.29 5.11
N SER A 4 17.87 -12.94 5.15
CA SER A 4 17.27 -12.53 5.62
C SER A 4 16.28 -12.46 5.63
N ARG A 5 15.84 -12.71 5.21
CA ARG A 5 14.87 -12.83 5.15
C ARG A 5 14.20 -13.55 5.69
N ASN A 6 14.22 -14.05 5.85
CA ASN A 6 13.68 -14.72 6.37
C ASN A 6 13.36 -14.90 7.28
N PHE A 7 13.45 -14.74 7.66
CA PHE A 7 12.97 -14.86 8.59
C PHE A 7 12.21 -14.32 9.17
N ARG A 8 12.08 -14.28 9.09
CA ARG A 8 10.92 -13.65 9.41
C ARG A 8 10.27 -14.01 10.62
N THR A 9 11.01 -14.19 11.54
CA THR A 9 10.57 -14.55 12.87
C THR A 9 9.93 -13.40 13.59
N ASP A 10 10.14 -12.21 13.10
CA ASP A 10 9.50 -11.05 13.66
C ASP A 10 8.05 -10.93 13.21
N THR A 11 7.58 -11.91 12.52
CA THR A 11 6.25 -11.93 11.97
C THR A 11 5.22 -12.22 13.04
N GLU A 12 4.16 -11.45 13.04
CA GLU A 12 3.00 -11.76 13.85
C GLU A 12 2.11 -12.71 13.09
N VAL A 13 1.68 -13.75 13.76
CA VAL A 13 1.00 -14.85 13.13
C VAL A 13 -0.44 -14.89 13.60
N PHE A 14 -1.35 -15.01 12.64
CA PHE A 14 -2.76 -15.21 12.94
C PHE A 14 -3.14 -16.64 12.60
N HIS A 15 -3.86 -17.24 13.51
CA HIS A 15 -4.38 -18.58 13.29
C HIS A 15 -5.87 -18.50 13.15
N MET A 16 -6.38 -18.92 12.02
CA MET A 16 -7.80 -18.87 11.77
C MET A 16 -8.52 -19.92 12.55
N ASP A 17 -8.03 -21.12 12.45
CA ASP A 17 -8.54 -22.22 13.25
C ASP A 17 -7.59 -23.39 13.07
N SER A 18 -7.93 -24.50 13.70
CA SER A 18 -7.03 -25.63 13.70
C SER A 18 -6.92 -26.30 12.35
N ASN A 19 -7.94 -26.17 11.53
CA ASN A 19 -7.95 -26.88 10.25
C ASN A 19 -7.36 -26.07 9.14
N ASN A 20 -7.37 -24.78 9.28
CA ASN A 20 -7.01 -23.93 8.17
C ASN A 20 -6.19 -22.78 8.73
N THR A 21 -4.97 -23.08 8.98
CA THR A 21 -4.05 -22.09 9.53
C THR A 21 -3.44 -21.30 8.41
N ILE A 22 -3.72 -20.02 8.41
CA ILE A 22 -3.15 -19.08 7.47
C ILE A 22 -2.28 -18.14 8.26
N THR A 23 -1.05 -18.01 7.82
CA THR A 23 -0.08 -17.22 8.53
C THR A 23 0.23 -15.96 7.73
N PHE A 24 0.03 -14.83 8.38
CA PHE A 24 0.34 -13.53 7.78
C PHE A 24 1.13 -12.71 8.77
N SER A 25 2.11 -11.98 8.30
CA SER A 25 2.72 -10.95 9.12
C SER A 25 1.82 -9.72 9.10
N MET A 26 1.89 -8.92 10.14
CA MET A 26 1.17 -7.66 10.14
C MET A 26 1.65 -6.75 9.04
N GLU A 27 2.92 -6.83 8.73
CA GLU A 27 3.47 -6.01 7.66
C GLU A 27 2.92 -6.42 6.32
N GLU A 28 2.76 -7.72 6.08
CA GLU A 28 2.19 -8.19 4.82
C GLU A 28 0.74 -7.76 4.68
N VAL A 29 -0.01 -7.79 5.77
CA VAL A 29 -1.39 -7.34 5.75
C VAL A 29 -1.46 -5.86 5.43
N ARG A 30 -0.58 -5.08 6.04
CA ARG A 30 -0.54 -3.66 5.85
C ARG A 30 -0.18 -3.31 4.41
N GLU A 31 0.79 -4.02 3.84
CA GLU A 31 1.21 -3.77 2.47
C GLU A 31 0.13 -4.15 1.47
N ALA A 32 -0.59 -5.25 1.74
CA ALA A 32 -1.68 -5.65 0.87
C ALA A 32 -2.80 -4.62 0.89
N ASP A 33 -3.08 -4.06 2.06
CA ASP A 33 -4.11 -3.04 2.19
C ASP A 33 -3.69 -1.76 1.46
N MET A 34 -2.44 -1.36 1.60
CA MET A 34 -1.94 -0.19 0.90
C MET A 34 -2.02 -0.37 -0.61
N LYS A 35 -1.68 -1.56 -1.09
CA LYS A 35 -1.72 -1.83 -2.51
C LYS A 35 -3.15 -1.75 -3.04
N ARG A 36 -4.10 -2.30 -2.30
CA ARG A 36 -5.50 -2.26 -2.69
C ARG A 36 -6.01 -0.82 -2.77
N ILE A 37 -5.65 -0.01 -1.77
CA ILE A 37 -6.05 1.39 -1.77
C ILE A 37 -5.41 2.11 -2.95
N LEU A 38 -4.14 1.85 -3.19
CA LEU A 38 -3.42 2.53 -4.26
C LEU A 38 -4.01 2.21 -5.63
N ILE A 39 -4.41 0.96 -5.84
CA ILE A 39 -5.06 0.56 -7.08
C ILE A 39 -6.38 1.28 -7.23
N THR A 40 -7.17 1.36 -6.17
CA THR A 40 -8.45 2.06 -6.21
C THR A 40 -8.27 3.52 -6.58
N VAL A 41 -7.26 4.15 -5.99
CA VAL A 41 -6.96 5.56 -6.27
C VAL A 41 -6.50 5.73 -7.71
N TYR A 42 -5.65 4.83 -8.17
CA TYR A 42 -5.17 4.85 -9.56
C TYR A 42 -6.34 4.79 -10.52
N ASP A 43 -7.25 3.84 -10.30
CA ASP A 43 -8.39 3.66 -11.19
C ASP A 43 -9.30 4.87 -11.16
N ALA A 44 -9.54 5.44 -9.99
CA ALA A 44 -10.41 6.61 -9.85
C ALA A 44 -9.83 7.81 -10.61
N LEU A 45 -8.53 8.02 -10.51
CA LEU A 45 -7.87 9.11 -11.21
C LEU A 45 -7.96 8.91 -12.71
N LYS A 46 -7.73 7.69 -13.15
CA LYS A 46 -7.77 7.38 -14.57
C LYS A 46 -9.17 7.58 -15.14
N GLU A 47 -10.18 7.16 -14.38
CA GLU A 47 -11.56 7.33 -14.82
C GLU A 47 -11.94 8.79 -14.98
N LYS A 48 -11.34 9.66 -14.18
CA LYS A 48 -11.63 11.08 -14.25
C LYS A 48 -10.72 11.81 -15.24
N GLY A 49 -9.86 11.10 -15.95
CA GLY A 49 -9.04 11.70 -16.99
C GLY A 49 -7.74 12.29 -16.54
N TYR A 50 -7.33 12.03 -15.31
CA TYR A 50 -6.05 12.50 -14.80
C TYR A 50 -4.96 11.52 -15.16
N ASN A 51 -3.71 11.99 -15.09
CA ASN A 51 -2.56 11.12 -15.16
C ASN A 51 -2.36 10.54 -13.75
N PRO A 52 -2.67 9.24 -13.53
CA PRO A 52 -2.70 8.74 -12.16
C PRO A 52 -1.33 8.76 -11.50
N ILE A 53 -0.29 8.41 -12.24
CA ILE A 53 1.06 8.36 -11.66
C ILE A 53 1.48 9.73 -11.21
N SER A 54 1.31 10.74 -12.07
CA SER A 54 1.72 12.11 -11.72
C SER A 54 0.97 12.63 -10.51
N GLN A 55 -0.32 12.35 -10.44
CA GLN A 55 -1.13 12.84 -9.33
C GLN A 55 -0.74 12.15 -8.02
N ILE A 56 -0.50 10.86 -8.06
CA ILE A 56 -0.10 10.14 -6.87
C ILE A 56 1.28 10.61 -6.39
N VAL A 57 2.21 10.79 -7.31
CA VAL A 57 3.54 11.29 -6.96
C VAL A 57 3.43 12.69 -6.35
N GLY A 58 2.62 13.55 -6.98
CA GLY A 58 2.40 14.89 -6.44
C GLY A 58 1.88 14.88 -5.02
N TYR A 59 0.94 13.98 -4.75
CA TYR A 59 0.41 13.84 -3.40
C TYR A 59 1.50 13.41 -2.43
N ILE A 60 2.28 12.40 -2.80
CA ILE A 60 3.31 11.86 -1.91
C ILE A 60 4.33 12.94 -1.57
N LEU A 61 4.71 13.74 -2.55
CA LEU A 61 5.75 14.75 -2.35
C LEU A 61 5.24 15.97 -1.59
N SER A 62 3.99 16.34 -1.81
CA SER A 62 3.48 17.60 -1.26
C SER A 62 2.60 17.43 -0.03
N GLU A 63 2.08 16.21 0.19
CA GLU A 63 1.07 15.93 1.21
C GLU A 63 -0.24 16.68 0.96
N ASP A 64 -0.43 17.16 -0.24
CA ASP A 64 -1.63 17.92 -0.58
C ASP A 64 -2.69 16.98 -1.13
N PRO A 65 -3.74 16.71 -0.37
CA PRO A 65 -4.76 15.74 -0.81
C PRO A 65 -5.54 16.19 -2.02
N THR A 66 -5.44 17.47 -2.40
CA THR A 66 -6.15 17.92 -3.59
C THR A 66 -5.58 17.36 -4.89
N TYR A 67 -4.38 16.76 -4.84
CA TYR A 67 -3.88 16.02 -6.00
C TYR A 67 -4.73 14.81 -6.31
N ILE A 68 -5.55 14.34 -5.38
CA ILE A 68 -6.29 13.10 -5.52
C ILE A 68 -7.78 13.43 -5.64
N THR A 69 -8.40 12.91 -6.68
CA THR A 69 -9.84 13.12 -6.89
C THR A 69 -10.66 12.55 -5.73
N THR A 70 -11.84 13.14 -5.51
CA THR A 70 -12.79 12.59 -4.54
C THR A 70 -13.60 11.44 -5.11
N HIS A 71 -13.48 11.18 -6.40
CA HIS A 71 -14.23 10.12 -7.07
C HIS A 71 -13.92 8.77 -6.41
N ASN A 72 -14.97 7.99 -6.16
CA ASN A 72 -14.86 6.68 -5.51
C ASN A 72 -14.13 6.73 -4.18
N ASN A 73 -14.25 7.85 -3.46
CA ASN A 73 -13.63 8.03 -2.15
C ASN A 73 -12.10 7.95 -2.20
N ALA A 74 -11.52 8.17 -3.37
CA ALA A 74 -10.08 7.99 -3.52
C ALA A 74 -9.27 8.88 -2.58
N ARG A 75 -9.70 10.15 -2.43
CA ARG A 75 -8.99 11.07 -1.55
C ARG A 75 -9.00 10.61 -0.10
N SER A 76 -10.17 10.17 0.36
CA SER A 76 -10.29 9.67 1.73
C SER A 76 -9.45 8.41 1.93
N LEU A 77 -9.43 7.55 0.93
CA LEU A 77 -8.69 6.30 1.03
C LEU A 77 -7.19 6.53 1.10
N ILE A 78 -6.66 7.38 0.22
CA ILE A 78 -5.21 7.56 0.19
C ILE A 78 -4.69 8.23 1.46
N ARG A 79 -5.54 9.05 2.09
CA ARG A 79 -5.14 9.71 3.33
C ARG A 79 -5.00 8.74 4.50
N ARG A 80 -5.54 7.54 4.36
CA ARG A 80 -5.39 6.51 5.40
C ARG A 80 -4.03 5.84 5.36
N ILE A 81 -3.28 6.01 4.28
CA ILE A 81 -1.98 5.38 4.13
C ILE A 81 -0.92 6.28 4.74
N ASP A 82 -0.02 5.66 5.52
CA ASP A 82 1.17 6.34 5.99
C ASP A 82 2.12 6.46 4.81
N ARG A 83 2.45 7.69 4.41
CA ARG A 83 3.28 7.93 3.24
C ARG A 83 4.68 7.34 3.38
N ASP A 84 5.21 7.37 4.58
CA ASP A 84 6.52 6.79 4.83
C ASP A 84 6.51 5.28 4.57
N GLU A 85 5.49 4.60 5.09
CA GLU A 85 5.34 3.18 4.87
C GLU A 85 5.13 2.85 3.40
N LEU A 86 4.34 3.69 2.73
CA LEU A 86 4.09 3.49 1.31
C LEU A 86 5.37 3.61 0.50
N LEU A 87 6.17 4.62 0.79
CA LEU A 87 7.43 4.81 0.08
C LEU A 87 8.38 3.66 0.32
N LYS A 88 8.45 3.18 1.55
CA LYS A 88 9.31 2.03 1.84
C LYS A 88 8.88 0.80 1.06
N ALA A 89 7.58 0.56 1.00
CA ALA A 89 7.06 -0.59 0.25
C ALA A 89 7.37 -0.46 -1.23
N MET A 90 7.20 0.74 -1.77
CA MET A 90 7.49 0.97 -3.18
C MET A 90 8.97 0.77 -3.51
N VAL A 91 9.84 1.28 -2.66
CA VAL A 91 11.27 1.15 -2.90
C VAL A 91 11.68 -0.32 -2.83
N ARG A 92 11.17 -1.05 -1.84
CA ARG A 92 11.45 -2.47 -1.73
C ARG A 92 11.00 -3.21 -2.99
N SER A 93 9.79 -2.89 -3.43
CA SER A 93 9.23 -3.53 -4.62
C SER A 93 10.08 -3.25 -5.84
N TYR A 94 10.51 -2.01 -5.99
CA TYR A 94 11.30 -1.61 -7.14
C TYR A 94 12.65 -2.32 -7.15
N LEU A 95 13.22 -2.53 -5.98
CA LEU A 95 14.52 -3.19 -5.87
C LEU A 95 14.40 -4.71 -5.88
N GLY A 96 13.20 -5.24 -5.83
CA GLY A 96 13.00 -6.68 -5.89
C GLY A 96 13.14 -7.38 -4.57
N GLU A 97 12.98 -6.66 -3.47
CA GLU A 97 13.03 -7.28 -2.15
C GLU A 97 11.69 -7.82 -1.72
#